data_4aae2c6ef8f242852182314693175ece
#
_entry.id   4aae2c6ef8f242852182314693175ece
#
_cell.length_a   1.000
_cell.length_b   1.000
_cell.length_c   1.000
_cell.angle_alpha   90.00
_cell.angle_beta   90.00
_cell.angle_gamma   90.00
#
_symmetry.space_group_name_H-M   'P 1'
#
loop_
_entity.id
_entity.type
_entity.pdbx_description
1 polymer ?
#
loop_
_entity_poly.entity_id
_entity_poly.type
_entity_poly.pdbx_seq_one_letter_code
_entity_poly.pdbx_strand_id
1 'polypeptide(L)'
;IVSNLQKAAQNSYRPPTVIADSVNQILAISMSTIRLLQGQVKEYDKAIEKQLSTIPNTLTSVKDIGPVYAAGIIAEIGDISRFPSQAFLAKYAGLTWTQHQSSEFEAEDTRLIHSGNHHLRYYLCESANSLRKCDPEFRRFYNLKFREVSNHQHKRALALTARKLVRLV
;
A
#
# COMPACT_ATOMS: atom_id res chain seq x y z
N ILE A 1 25.21 15.90 -1.69
CA ILE A 1 24.46 15.41 -2.87
C ILE A 1 25.31 15.51 -4.12
N VAL A 2 25.89 16.68 -4.46
CA VAL A 2 26.72 16.89 -5.67
C VAL A 2 27.92 15.94 -5.72
N SER A 3 28.65 15.77 -4.60
CA SER A 3 29.82 14.89 -4.52
C SER A 3 29.46 13.40 -4.75
N ASN A 4 28.28 12.96 -4.29
CA ASN A 4 27.81 11.60 -4.52
C ASN A 4 27.41 11.37 -5.99
N LEU A 5 26.82 12.37 -6.63
CA LEU A 5 26.51 12.33 -8.07
C LEU A 5 27.79 12.30 -8.91
N GLN A 6 28.80 13.09 -8.55
CA GLN A 6 30.10 13.06 -9.24
C GLN A 6 30.79 11.70 -9.11
N LYS A 7 30.78 11.11 -7.90
CA LYS A 7 31.37 9.76 -7.69
C LYS A 7 30.58 8.69 -8.46
N ALA A 8 29.24 8.77 -8.49
CA ALA A 8 28.43 7.86 -9.26
C ALA A 8 28.69 7.98 -10.77
N ALA A 9 28.85 9.20 -11.27
CA ALA A 9 29.19 9.45 -12.67
C ALA A 9 30.59 8.95 -13.03
N GLN A 10 31.58 9.10 -12.13
CA GLN A 10 32.93 8.59 -12.34
C GLN A 10 33.01 7.08 -12.36
N ASN A 11 32.18 6.41 -11.54
CA ASN A 11 32.14 4.96 -11.43
C ASN A 11 31.10 4.31 -12.37
N SER A 12 30.39 5.10 -13.19
CA SER A 12 29.40 4.57 -14.14
C SER A 12 30.08 3.94 -15.36
N TYR A 13 29.39 2.93 -15.93
CA TYR A 13 29.82 2.35 -17.19
C TYR A 13 29.79 3.39 -18.32
N ARG A 14 30.90 3.52 -19.03
CA ARG A 14 31.01 4.40 -20.20
C ARG A 14 30.82 3.56 -21.47
N PRO A 15 29.72 3.72 -22.18
CA PRO A 15 29.49 2.99 -23.43
C PRO A 15 30.54 3.41 -24.48
N PRO A 16 30.91 2.51 -25.42
CA PRO A 16 31.70 2.87 -26.58
C PRO A 16 31.10 4.05 -27.32
N THR A 17 31.93 4.92 -27.87
CA THR A 17 31.49 6.16 -28.57
C THR A 17 30.48 5.89 -29.66
N VAL A 18 30.61 4.75 -30.37
CA VAL A 18 29.71 4.36 -31.48
C VAL A 18 28.24 4.20 -31.02
N ILE A 19 28.01 3.81 -29.78
CA ILE A 19 26.65 3.60 -29.25
C ILE A 19 26.24 4.67 -28.22
N ALA A 20 27.16 5.56 -27.84
CA ALA A 20 26.93 6.56 -26.80
C ALA A 20 25.77 7.50 -27.15
N ASP A 21 25.67 7.94 -28.38
CA ASP A 21 24.61 8.83 -28.85
C ASP A 21 23.24 8.16 -28.81
N SER A 22 23.16 6.92 -29.27
CA SER A 22 21.90 6.13 -29.21
C SER A 22 21.46 5.89 -27.77
N VAL A 23 22.39 5.56 -26.87
CA VAL A 23 22.09 5.37 -25.44
C VAL A 23 21.63 6.68 -24.80
N ASN A 24 22.29 7.80 -25.09
CA ASN A 24 21.91 9.11 -24.58
C ASN A 24 20.52 9.52 -25.07
N GLN A 25 20.19 9.24 -26.34
CA GLN A 25 18.86 9.51 -26.91
C GLN A 25 17.78 8.69 -26.20
N ILE A 26 18.00 7.38 -25.99
CA ILE A 26 17.07 6.51 -25.26
C ILE A 26 16.86 7.01 -23.83
N LEU A 27 17.94 7.39 -23.14
CA LEU A 27 17.85 7.92 -21.78
C LEU A 27 17.09 9.25 -21.74
N ALA A 28 17.32 10.16 -22.68
CA ALA A 28 16.61 11.43 -22.76
C ALA A 28 15.10 11.22 -22.97
N ILE A 29 14.72 10.33 -23.89
CA ILE A 29 13.31 9.98 -24.15
C ILE A 29 12.69 9.34 -22.88
N SER A 30 13.38 8.38 -22.26
CA SER A 30 12.90 7.72 -21.06
C SER A 30 12.69 8.70 -19.90
N MET A 31 13.63 9.62 -19.67
CA MET A 31 13.51 10.66 -18.65
C MET A 31 12.37 11.64 -18.96
N SER A 32 12.16 12.00 -20.22
CA SER A 32 11.03 12.83 -20.64
C SER A 32 9.70 12.13 -20.37
N THR A 33 9.58 10.86 -20.73
CA THR A 33 8.39 10.05 -20.44
C THR A 33 8.10 9.94 -18.95
N ILE A 34 9.12 9.69 -18.13
CA ILE A 34 8.97 9.64 -16.65
C ILE A 34 8.44 10.97 -16.12
N ARG A 35 9.00 12.11 -16.57
CA ARG A 35 8.54 13.44 -16.12
C ARG A 35 7.11 13.71 -16.55
N LEU A 36 6.72 13.33 -17.77
CA LEU A 36 5.35 13.46 -18.26
C LEU A 36 4.39 12.64 -17.37
N LEU A 37 4.70 11.36 -17.14
CA LEU A 37 3.88 10.49 -16.29
C LEU A 37 3.77 11.01 -14.85
N GLN A 38 4.86 11.50 -14.28
CA GLN A 38 4.83 12.12 -12.95
C GLN A 38 3.94 13.36 -12.90
N GLY A 39 3.91 14.14 -13.97
CA GLY A 39 2.99 15.27 -14.12
C GLY A 39 1.53 14.82 -14.14
N GLN A 40 1.21 13.82 -14.96
CA GLN A 40 -0.13 13.25 -15.05
C GLN A 40 -0.62 12.65 -13.72
N VAL A 41 0.23 11.93 -13.00
CA VAL A 41 -0.10 11.41 -11.66
C VAL A 41 -0.51 12.53 -10.73
N LYS A 42 0.24 13.64 -10.69
CA LYS A 42 -0.10 14.80 -9.84
C LYS A 42 -1.43 15.45 -10.22
N GLU A 43 -1.78 15.45 -11.49
CA GLU A 43 -3.08 15.97 -11.96
C GLU A 43 -4.23 15.05 -11.54
N TYR A 44 -4.05 13.73 -11.66
CA TYR A 44 -5.03 12.76 -11.16
C TYR A 44 -5.19 12.83 -9.63
N ASP A 45 -4.11 12.97 -8.88
CA ASP A 45 -4.17 13.13 -7.43
C ASP A 45 -5.03 14.33 -7.02
N LYS A 46 -4.85 15.49 -7.69
CA LYS A 46 -5.67 16.69 -7.47
C LYS A 46 -7.13 16.48 -7.85
N ALA A 47 -7.40 15.79 -8.96
CA ALA A 47 -8.76 15.50 -9.39
C ALA A 47 -9.48 14.57 -8.39
N ILE A 48 -8.79 13.55 -7.89
CA ILE A 48 -9.29 12.63 -6.86
C ILE A 48 -9.61 13.41 -5.57
N GLU A 49 -8.68 14.25 -5.10
CA GLU A 49 -8.88 15.08 -3.90
C GLU A 49 -10.11 15.99 -4.03
N LYS A 50 -10.27 16.63 -5.19
CA LYS A 50 -11.43 17.48 -5.48
C LYS A 50 -12.74 16.69 -5.46
N GLN A 51 -12.78 15.49 -6.04
CA GLN A 51 -13.97 14.64 -6.01
C GLN A 51 -14.24 14.11 -4.60
N LEU A 52 -13.21 13.66 -3.89
CA LEU A 52 -13.34 13.16 -2.53
C LEU A 52 -13.90 14.21 -1.57
N SER A 53 -13.56 15.50 -1.77
CA SER A 53 -14.07 16.59 -0.93
C SER A 53 -15.60 16.77 -1.01
N THR A 54 -16.24 16.23 -2.05
CA THR A 54 -17.71 16.24 -2.20
C THR A 54 -18.39 15.07 -1.50
N ILE A 55 -17.63 14.07 -1.05
CA ILE A 55 -18.15 12.85 -0.42
C ILE A 55 -17.91 12.96 1.09
N PRO A 56 -18.97 12.94 1.92
CA PRO A 56 -18.80 12.89 3.37
C PRO A 56 -17.98 11.65 3.78
N ASN A 57 -16.85 11.88 4.43
CA ASN A 57 -16.00 10.78 4.90
C ASN A 57 -15.18 11.20 6.12
N THR A 58 -14.80 10.22 6.93
CA THR A 58 -13.96 10.41 8.11
C THR A 58 -12.54 9.86 7.90
N LEU A 59 -12.26 9.17 6.79
CA LEU A 59 -10.97 8.53 6.55
C LEU A 59 -9.83 9.54 6.41
N THR A 60 -10.09 10.70 5.82
CA THR A 60 -9.09 11.77 5.68
C THR A 60 -8.71 12.44 7.00
N SER A 61 -9.50 12.25 8.07
CA SER A 61 -9.15 12.72 9.42
C SER A 61 -8.12 11.81 10.10
N VAL A 62 -7.97 10.57 9.61
CA VAL A 62 -6.95 9.65 10.11
C VAL A 62 -5.60 10.06 9.57
N LYS A 63 -4.69 10.40 10.47
CA LYS A 63 -3.34 10.86 10.11
C LYS A 63 -2.69 9.88 9.14
N ASP A 64 -2.09 10.41 8.06
CA ASP A 64 -1.36 9.66 7.04
C ASP A 64 -2.19 8.71 6.15
N ILE A 65 -3.51 8.81 6.18
CA ILE A 65 -4.36 8.32 5.10
C ILE A 65 -4.58 9.47 4.11
N GLY A 66 -3.81 9.47 3.03
CA GLY A 66 -3.92 10.50 1.99
C GLY A 66 -5.20 10.38 1.17
N PRO A 67 -5.58 11.44 0.43
CA PRO A 67 -6.82 11.49 -0.36
C PRO A 67 -6.97 10.31 -1.34
N VAL A 68 -5.88 9.88 -1.96
CA VAL A 68 -5.87 8.77 -2.93
C VAL A 68 -6.26 7.45 -2.27
N TYR A 69 -5.68 7.15 -1.09
CA TYR A 69 -6.01 5.92 -0.38
C TYR A 69 -7.43 5.96 0.20
N ALA A 70 -7.84 7.11 0.74
CA ALA A 70 -9.21 7.30 1.24
C ALA A 70 -10.24 7.11 0.11
N ALA A 71 -10.02 7.74 -1.04
CA ALA A 71 -10.88 7.60 -2.21
C ALA A 71 -10.92 6.15 -2.71
N GLY A 72 -9.77 5.46 -2.77
CA GLY A 72 -9.70 4.06 -3.17
C GLY A 72 -10.46 3.14 -2.21
N ILE A 73 -10.34 3.34 -0.91
CA ILE A 73 -11.10 2.58 0.10
C ILE A 73 -12.60 2.82 -0.08
N ILE A 74 -13.04 4.08 -0.20
CA ILE A 74 -14.45 4.43 -0.36
C ILE A 74 -15.02 3.85 -1.65
N ALA A 75 -14.30 3.98 -2.77
CA ALA A 75 -14.74 3.48 -4.07
C ALA A 75 -14.93 1.95 -4.08
N GLU A 76 -14.02 1.21 -3.44
CA GLU A 76 -14.07 -0.25 -3.38
C GLU A 76 -15.11 -0.79 -2.39
N ILE A 77 -15.41 -0.04 -1.34
CA ILE A 77 -16.46 -0.38 -0.37
C ILE A 77 -17.83 -0.04 -0.97
N GLY A 78 -17.96 1.10 -1.65
CA GLY A 78 -19.24 1.63 -2.08
C GLY A 78 -20.13 1.99 -0.88
N ASP A 79 -21.27 1.30 -0.75
CA ASP A 79 -22.16 1.49 0.40
C ASP A 79 -21.70 0.62 1.59
N ILE A 80 -21.31 1.27 2.67
CA ILE A 80 -20.87 0.61 3.91
C ILE A 80 -21.99 -0.17 4.59
N SER A 81 -23.26 0.22 4.39
CA SER A 81 -24.42 -0.44 5.00
C SER A 81 -24.59 -1.90 4.56
N ARG A 82 -24.02 -2.28 3.41
CA ARG A 82 -24.01 -3.66 2.91
C ARG A 82 -23.18 -4.63 3.78
N PHE A 83 -22.36 -4.10 4.69
CA PHE A 83 -21.54 -4.92 5.58
C PHE A 83 -22.10 -4.92 7.00
N PRO A 84 -22.65 -6.04 7.49
CA PRO A 84 -23.24 -6.13 8.82
C PRO A 84 -22.24 -5.89 9.97
N SER A 85 -20.95 -6.09 9.71
CA SER A 85 -19.89 -5.82 10.69
C SER A 85 -18.53 -5.66 10.00
N GLN A 86 -17.57 -5.12 10.76
CA GLN A 86 -16.17 -5.04 10.36
C GLN A 86 -15.55 -6.39 9.93
N ALA A 87 -16.02 -7.51 10.47
CA ALA A 87 -15.55 -8.84 10.09
C ALA A 87 -15.93 -9.20 8.65
N PHE A 88 -17.12 -8.80 8.21
CA PHE A 88 -17.56 -8.98 6.82
C PHE A 88 -16.74 -8.11 5.86
N LEU A 89 -16.45 -6.86 6.23
CA LEU A 89 -15.60 -5.98 5.45
C LEU A 89 -14.16 -6.53 5.35
N ALA A 90 -13.61 -7.02 6.46
CA ALA A 90 -12.29 -7.67 6.46
C ALA A 90 -12.27 -8.94 5.58
N LYS A 91 -13.34 -9.73 5.60
CA LYS A 91 -13.50 -10.90 4.73
C LYS A 91 -13.60 -10.49 3.27
N TYR A 92 -14.39 -9.46 2.97
CA TYR A 92 -14.51 -8.91 1.62
C TYR A 92 -13.18 -8.40 1.07
N ALA A 93 -12.35 -7.75 1.90
CA ALA A 93 -10.99 -7.35 1.54
C ALA A 93 -10.00 -8.53 1.47
N GLY A 94 -10.40 -9.75 1.85
CA GLY A 94 -9.50 -10.90 1.92
C GLY A 94 -8.45 -10.78 3.04
N LEU A 95 -8.75 -10.03 4.10
CA LEU A 95 -7.92 -9.90 5.31
C LEU A 95 -8.35 -10.89 6.40
N THR A 96 -8.61 -12.13 5.99
CA THR A 96 -8.94 -13.25 6.87
C THR A 96 -8.04 -14.44 6.56
N TRP A 97 -7.89 -15.32 7.54
CA TRP A 97 -7.06 -16.52 7.43
C TRP A 97 -7.94 -17.75 7.29
N THR A 98 -7.44 -18.75 6.56
CA THR A 98 -8.07 -20.08 6.51
C THR A 98 -7.98 -20.71 7.89
N GLN A 99 -9.11 -21.20 8.39
CA GLN A 99 -9.12 -22.06 9.57
C GLN A 99 -9.12 -23.52 9.09
N HIS A 100 -8.09 -24.25 9.43
CA HIS A 100 -8.05 -25.71 9.26
C HIS A 100 -8.25 -26.31 10.66
N GLN A 101 -9.52 -26.48 11.04
CA GLN A 101 -9.90 -27.19 12.24
C GLN A 101 -10.51 -28.53 11.83
N SER A 102 -9.89 -29.61 12.20
CA SER A 102 -10.54 -30.91 12.35
C SER A 102 -10.60 -31.23 13.86
N SER A 103 -11.58 -31.91 14.32
CA SER A 103 -12.05 -32.00 15.73
C SER A 103 -11.00 -32.10 16.85
N GLU A 104 -9.73 -32.38 16.55
CA GLU A 104 -8.62 -32.43 17.49
C GLU A 104 -7.32 -31.77 16.97
N PHE A 105 -7.33 -31.19 15.76
CA PHE A 105 -6.15 -30.59 15.14
C PHE A 105 -6.40 -29.13 14.78
N GLU A 106 -5.65 -28.24 15.41
CA GLU A 106 -5.58 -26.82 15.05
C GLU A 106 -4.26 -26.57 14.34
N ALA A 107 -4.33 -26.21 13.05
CA ALA A 107 -3.13 -25.97 12.27
C ALA A 107 -2.43 -24.68 12.76
N GLU A 108 -1.17 -24.80 13.16
CA GLU A 108 -0.34 -23.65 13.59
C GLU A 108 -0.11 -22.65 12.46
N ASP A 109 -0.08 -23.11 11.19
CA ASP A 109 0.12 -22.25 10.02
C ASP A 109 -1.19 -22.02 9.26
N THR A 110 -1.81 -20.88 9.54
CA THR A 110 -2.96 -20.40 8.78
C THR A 110 -2.53 -19.43 7.69
N ARG A 111 -2.96 -19.70 6.45
CA ARG A 111 -2.66 -18.84 5.30
C ARG A 111 -3.71 -17.75 5.12
N LEU A 112 -3.28 -16.56 4.71
CA LEU A 112 -4.19 -15.50 4.30
C LEU A 112 -5.04 -16.00 3.11
N ILE A 113 -6.36 -15.76 3.17
CA ILE A 113 -7.27 -16.13 2.08
C ILE A 113 -6.91 -15.30 0.84
N HIS A 114 -6.67 -15.96 -0.30
CA HIS A 114 -6.38 -15.28 -1.57
C HIS A 114 -7.61 -14.67 -2.24
N SER A 115 -8.82 -15.13 -1.87
CA SER A 115 -10.09 -14.59 -2.36
C SER A 115 -10.40 -13.23 -1.73
N GLY A 116 -11.28 -12.47 -2.36
CA GLY A 116 -11.71 -11.14 -1.89
C GLY A 116 -11.25 -10.01 -2.80
N ASN A 117 -11.67 -8.80 -2.47
CA ASN A 117 -11.32 -7.61 -3.23
C ASN A 117 -9.85 -7.23 -3.01
N HIS A 118 -9.01 -7.47 -4.02
CA HIS A 118 -7.57 -7.23 -3.94
C HIS A 118 -7.21 -5.74 -3.98
N HIS A 119 -8.04 -4.89 -4.61
CA HIS A 119 -7.82 -3.44 -4.62
C HIS A 119 -8.09 -2.86 -3.24
N LEU A 120 -9.20 -3.22 -2.60
CA LEU A 120 -9.48 -2.80 -1.23
C LEU A 120 -8.37 -3.27 -0.27
N ARG A 121 -7.95 -4.53 -0.39
CA ARG A 121 -6.83 -5.04 0.40
C ARG A 121 -5.55 -4.24 0.19
N TYR A 122 -5.23 -3.87 -1.05
CA TYR A 122 -4.08 -3.03 -1.36
C TYR A 122 -4.16 -1.68 -0.65
N TYR A 123 -5.27 -0.95 -0.80
CA TYR A 123 -5.44 0.35 -0.16
C TYR A 123 -5.38 0.27 1.37
N LEU A 124 -5.99 -0.73 1.96
CA LEU A 124 -5.94 -0.96 3.42
C LEU A 124 -4.53 -1.31 3.89
N CYS A 125 -3.78 -2.12 3.15
CA CYS A 125 -2.41 -2.47 3.50
C CYS A 125 -1.46 -1.27 3.37
N GLU A 126 -1.56 -0.46 2.32
CA GLU A 126 -0.73 0.72 2.15
C GLU A 126 -1.05 1.79 3.20
N SER A 127 -2.33 2.02 3.49
CA SER A 127 -2.75 2.89 4.59
C SER A 127 -2.20 2.41 5.94
N ALA A 128 -2.29 1.11 6.22
CA ALA A 128 -1.73 0.54 7.45
C ALA A 128 -0.20 0.65 7.50
N ASN A 129 0.47 0.57 6.36
CA ASN A 129 1.92 0.75 6.25
C ASN A 129 2.34 2.21 6.54
N SER A 130 1.54 3.19 6.16
CA SER A 130 1.73 4.59 6.51
C SER A 130 1.46 4.83 8.00
N LEU A 131 0.31 4.36 8.51
CA LEU A 131 -0.08 4.51 9.91
C LEU A 131 0.93 3.95 10.90
N ARG A 132 1.49 2.74 10.66
CA ARG A 132 2.51 2.16 11.55
C ARG A 132 3.78 3.00 11.68
N LYS A 133 4.04 3.92 10.75
CA LYS A 133 5.22 4.81 10.80
C LYS A 133 4.95 6.04 11.66
N CYS A 134 3.73 6.53 11.68
CA CYS A 134 3.35 7.83 12.21
C CYS A 134 2.50 7.74 13.48
N ASP A 135 1.62 6.73 13.59
CA ASP A 135 0.77 6.52 14.74
C ASP A 135 1.41 5.55 15.76
N PRO A 136 1.58 5.94 17.03
CA PRO A 136 2.21 5.10 18.06
C PRO A 136 1.45 3.81 18.36
N GLU A 137 0.12 3.83 18.31
CA GLU A 137 -0.72 2.66 18.60
C GLU A 137 -0.59 1.62 17.47
N PHE A 138 -0.67 2.06 16.21
CA PHE A 138 -0.48 1.20 15.06
C PHE A 138 0.95 0.66 14.97
N ARG A 139 1.94 1.48 15.31
CA ARG A 139 3.35 1.06 15.41
C ARG A 139 3.54 -0.03 16.45
N ARG A 140 2.99 0.17 17.67
CA ARG A 140 3.06 -0.81 18.75
C ARG A 140 2.42 -2.13 18.36
N PHE A 141 1.22 -2.07 17.76
CA PHE A 141 0.50 -3.24 17.30
C PHE A 141 1.28 -4.00 16.21
N TYR A 142 1.77 -3.28 15.21
CA TYR A 142 2.59 -3.86 14.15
C TYR A 142 3.83 -4.56 14.71
N ASN A 143 4.59 -3.91 15.60
CA ASN A 143 5.80 -4.48 16.20
C ASN A 143 5.50 -5.72 17.06
N LEU A 144 4.38 -5.73 17.78
CA LEU A 144 3.91 -6.90 18.50
C LEU A 144 3.70 -8.07 17.53
N LYS A 145 2.91 -7.84 16.48
CA LYS A 145 2.58 -8.87 15.48
C LYS A 145 3.79 -9.32 14.64
N PHE A 146 4.77 -8.44 14.47
CA PHE A 146 6.02 -8.77 13.79
C PHE A 146 6.87 -9.76 14.60
N ARG A 147 6.90 -9.62 15.92
CA ARG A 147 7.70 -10.48 16.83
C ARG A 147 7.06 -11.83 17.16
N GLU A 148 5.76 -12.00 16.87
CA GLU A 148 5.02 -13.25 17.20
C GLU A 148 5.47 -14.45 16.38
N VAL A 149 6.07 -14.25 15.21
CA VAL A 149 6.47 -15.31 14.30
C VAL A 149 7.87 -15.10 13.76
N SER A 150 8.54 -16.17 13.36
CA SER A 150 9.88 -16.13 12.75
C SER A 150 9.84 -15.95 11.22
N ASN A 151 8.79 -16.46 10.56
CA ASN A 151 8.66 -16.46 9.11
C ASN A 151 7.61 -15.44 8.63
N HIS A 152 7.88 -14.82 7.46
CA HIS A 152 6.96 -13.84 6.84
C HIS A 152 6.48 -12.71 7.75
N GLN A 153 7.27 -12.36 8.76
CA GLN A 153 6.97 -11.40 9.82
C GLN A 153 6.32 -10.11 9.31
N HIS A 154 6.96 -9.47 8.32
CA HIS A 154 6.47 -8.19 7.78
C HIS A 154 5.10 -8.32 7.11
N LYS A 155 4.94 -9.29 6.21
CA LYS A 155 3.68 -9.48 5.46
C LYS A 155 2.51 -9.79 6.40
N ARG A 156 2.75 -10.69 7.37
CA ARG A 156 1.75 -11.06 8.38
C ARG A 156 1.38 -9.88 9.28
N ALA A 157 2.37 -9.20 9.85
CA ALA A 157 2.13 -8.05 10.71
C ALA A 157 1.40 -6.92 9.99
N LEU A 158 1.75 -6.66 8.73
CA LEU A 158 1.09 -5.65 7.91
C LEU A 158 -0.38 -6.00 7.63
N ALA A 159 -0.67 -7.25 7.24
CA ALA A 159 -2.04 -7.71 7.00
C ALA A 159 -2.91 -7.64 8.27
N LEU A 160 -2.35 -8.00 9.45
CA LEU A 160 -3.04 -7.85 10.73
C LEU A 160 -3.27 -6.39 11.11
N THR A 161 -2.32 -5.51 10.78
CA THR A 161 -2.44 -4.07 11.01
C THR A 161 -3.50 -3.47 10.08
N ALA A 162 -3.55 -3.91 8.82
CA ALA A 162 -4.62 -3.54 7.89
C ALA A 162 -6.01 -4.01 8.38
N ARG A 163 -6.10 -5.23 8.94
CA ARG A 163 -7.34 -5.71 9.55
C ARG A 163 -7.73 -4.89 10.79
N LYS A 164 -6.76 -4.40 11.58
CA LYS A 164 -7.04 -3.46 12.67
C LYS A 164 -7.60 -2.14 12.11
N LEU A 165 -7.04 -1.64 11.01
CA LEU A 165 -7.51 -0.41 10.35
C LEU A 165 -8.98 -0.51 9.89
N VAL A 166 -9.45 -1.68 9.46
CA VAL A 166 -10.86 -1.89 9.08
C VAL A 166 -11.86 -1.47 10.18
N ARG A 167 -11.41 -1.39 11.44
CA ARG A 167 -12.28 -0.92 12.54
C ARG A 167 -12.50 0.61 12.54
N LEU A 168 -11.66 1.34 11.80
CA LEU A 168 -11.77 2.80 11.70
C LEU A 168 -12.50 3.23 10.42
N VAL A 169 -12.75 2.30 9.51
CA VAL A 169 -13.52 2.49 8.28
C VAL A 169 -14.99 2.30 8.54
#